data_b8983c8e900fb60d0c2feea36f05f3c0
#
_entry.id   b8983c8e900fb60d0c2feea36f05f3c0
#
_cell.length_a   1.000
_cell.length_b   1.000
_cell.length_c   1.000
_cell.angle_alpha   90.00
_cell.angle_beta   90.00
_cell.angle_gamma   90.00
#
_symmetry.space_group_name_H-M   'P 1'
#
loop_
_entity.id
_entity.type
_entity.pdbx_description
1 polymer ?
#
loop_
_entity_poly.entity_id
_entity_poly.type
_entity_poly.pdbx_seq_one_letter_code
_entity_poly.pdbx_strand_id
1 'polypeptide(L)'
;MAPIPTAPLALHTDYIRDHIRTVPDWPAPGVQFRDITPLLQNPKVFRVLIDEFVHRYFDVRPDAIAGLDARGFIIGSVLAYELNVGFVPIRKKGKLPFTTVAESYELEYGSATVELHTDAVKPGDRVVLIDDLIATGGTM
;
A
#
# COMPACT_ATOMS: atom_id res chain seq x y z
N MET A 1 4.96 23.26 -1.37
CA MET A 1 4.67 21.81 -1.53
C MET A 1 4.16 21.57 -2.94
N ALA A 2 4.77 20.66 -3.67
CA ALA A 2 4.29 20.30 -4.98
C ALA A 2 2.90 19.63 -4.85
N PRO A 3 1.91 20.00 -5.64
CA PRO A 3 0.61 19.34 -5.59
C PRO A 3 0.74 17.90 -6.03
N ILE A 4 -0.04 17.02 -5.41
CA ILE A 4 -0.14 15.64 -5.85
C ILE A 4 -0.77 15.66 -7.25
N PRO A 5 -0.16 14.97 -8.23
CA PRO A 5 -0.73 14.92 -9.57
C PRO A 5 -2.14 14.32 -9.51
N THR A 6 -3.10 15.06 -10.05
CA THR A 6 -4.50 14.61 -10.12
C THR A 6 -4.85 14.00 -11.48
N ALA A 7 -3.85 13.88 -12.35
CA ALA A 7 -4.08 13.28 -13.66
C ALA A 7 -4.65 11.87 -13.49
N PRO A 8 -5.77 11.55 -14.12
CA PRO A 8 -6.37 10.25 -13.97
C PRO A 8 -5.46 9.16 -14.56
N LEU A 9 -5.34 8.06 -13.83
CA LEU A 9 -4.70 6.83 -14.32
C LEU A 9 -5.59 6.13 -15.36
N ALA A 10 -6.42 6.89 -16.04
CA ALA A 10 -7.55 6.40 -16.82
C ALA A 10 -7.16 5.45 -17.96
N LEU A 11 -5.98 5.68 -18.58
CA LEU A 11 -5.55 4.89 -19.73
C LEU A 11 -5.19 3.44 -19.36
N HIS A 12 -4.83 3.17 -18.11
CA HIS A 12 -4.39 1.86 -17.68
C HIS A 12 -5.29 1.23 -16.60
N THR A 13 -6.28 1.98 -16.12
CA THR A 13 -7.14 1.52 -15.04
C THR A 13 -7.88 0.23 -15.39
N ASP A 14 -8.48 0.17 -16.60
CA ASP A 14 -9.21 -1.01 -17.03
C ASP A 14 -8.29 -2.19 -17.25
N TYR A 15 -7.12 -1.95 -17.85
CA TYR A 15 -6.11 -2.98 -18.05
C TYR A 15 -5.65 -3.59 -16.72
N ILE A 16 -5.40 -2.75 -15.72
CA ILE A 16 -5.02 -3.20 -14.38
C ILE A 16 -6.17 -3.95 -13.72
N ARG A 17 -7.39 -3.39 -13.80
CA ARG A 17 -8.60 -3.99 -13.20
C ARG A 17 -8.88 -5.38 -13.75
N ASP A 18 -8.68 -5.60 -15.04
CA ASP A 18 -8.94 -6.88 -15.69
C ASP A 18 -8.05 -8.00 -15.14
N HIS A 19 -6.97 -7.66 -14.47
CA HIS A 19 -6.05 -8.60 -13.85
C HIS A 19 -6.26 -8.76 -12.35
N ILE A 20 -7.32 -8.18 -11.81
CA ILE A 20 -7.74 -8.37 -10.41
C ILE A 20 -8.90 -9.34 -10.41
N ARG A 21 -8.71 -10.47 -9.73
CA ARG A 21 -9.71 -11.54 -9.67
C ARG A 21 -10.69 -11.28 -8.54
N THR A 22 -11.97 -11.54 -8.79
CA THR A 22 -12.97 -11.56 -7.72
C THR A 22 -13.18 -12.99 -7.27
N VAL A 23 -13.00 -13.24 -5.98
CA VAL A 23 -13.28 -14.53 -5.35
C VAL A 23 -14.54 -14.36 -4.50
N PRO A 24 -15.68 -14.94 -4.92
CA PRO A 24 -16.90 -14.81 -4.15
C PRO A 24 -16.84 -15.64 -2.88
N ASP A 25 -17.53 -15.17 -1.85
CA ASP A 25 -17.72 -15.87 -0.57
C ASP A 25 -16.38 -16.26 0.09
N TRP A 26 -15.40 -15.39 0.04
CA TRP A 26 -14.11 -15.59 0.69
C TRP A 26 -13.69 -14.32 1.46
N PRO A 27 -13.17 -14.41 2.69
CA PRO A 27 -12.95 -15.62 3.50
C PRO A 27 -14.22 -16.15 4.17
N ALA A 28 -15.35 -15.50 3.96
CA ALA A 28 -16.65 -15.88 4.54
C ALA A 28 -17.76 -15.63 3.54
N PRO A 29 -18.93 -16.30 3.71
CA PRO A 29 -20.09 -16.07 2.85
C PRO A 29 -20.47 -14.58 2.79
N GLY A 30 -20.80 -14.10 1.59
CA GLY A 30 -21.19 -12.71 1.33
C GLY A 30 -20.03 -11.76 1.05
N VAL A 31 -18.80 -12.17 1.25
CA VAL A 31 -17.62 -11.34 0.97
C VAL A 31 -17.16 -11.57 -0.46
N GLN A 32 -17.07 -10.48 -1.23
CA GLN A 32 -16.50 -10.51 -2.58
C GLN A 32 -15.05 -10.07 -2.47
N PHE A 33 -14.12 -11.01 -2.39
CA PHE A 33 -12.70 -10.72 -2.20
C PHE A 33 -12.05 -10.31 -3.52
N ARG A 34 -11.32 -9.19 -3.49
CA ARG A 34 -10.54 -8.71 -4.64
C ARG A 34 -9.12 -9.21 -4.50
N ASP A 35 -8.74 -10.14 -5.36
CA ASP A 35 -7.44 -10.79 -5.31
C ASP A 35 -6.52 -10.21 -6.38
N ILE A 36 -5.42 -9.59 -5.94
CA ILE A 36 -4.43 -8.98 -6.84
C ILE A 36 -3.36 -9.97 -7.30
N THR A 37 -3.42 -11.22 -6.88
CA THR A 37 -2.41 -12.21 -7.23
C THR A 37 -2.20 -12.35 -8.74
N PRO A 38 -3.24 -12.40 -9.58
CA PRO A 38 -3.01 -12.44 -11.03
C PRO A 38 -2.23 -11.24 -11.57
N LEU A 39 -2.45 -10.05 -11.00
CA LEU A 39 -1.71 -8.85 -11.34
C LEU A 39 -0.23 -8.99 -10.96
N LEU A 40 0.04 -9.50 -9.76
CA LEU A 40 1.41 -9.71 -9.28
C LEU A 40 2.17 -10.75 -10.12
N GLN A 41 1.45 -11.74 -10.64
CA GLN A 41 2.02 -12.82 -11.44
C GLN A 41 2.26 -12.44 -12.91
N ASN A 42 1.71 -11.32 -13.36
CA ASN A 42 1.86 -10.85 -14.73
C ASN A 42 2.86 -9.69 -14.77
N PRO A 43 4.10 -9.92 -15.25
CA PRO A 43 5.13 -8.89 -15.19
C PRO A 43 4.80 -7.63 -15.98
N LYS A 44 4.03 -7.74 -17.07
CA LYS A 44 3.64 -6.58 -17.87
C LYS A 44 2.66 -5.70 -17.13
N VAL A 45 1.66 -6.30 -16.50
CA VAL A 45 0.64 -5.56 -15.74
C VAL A 45 1.24 -4.95 -14.49
N PHE A 46 2.08 -5.72 -13.78
CA PHE A 46 2.76 -5.22 -12.59
C PHE A 46 3.65 -4.02 -12.92
N ARG A 47 4.37 -4.08 -14.02
CA ARG A 47 5.18 -2.95 -14.48
C ARG A 47 4.32 -1.72 -14.77
N VAL A 48 3.18 -1.90 -15.44
CA VAL A 48 2.25 -0.80 -15.71
C VAL A 48 1.78 -0.17 -14.40
N LEU A 49 1.41 -0.99 -13.41
CA LEU A 49 0.98 -0.50 -12.11
C LEU A 49 2.08 0.34 -11.43
N ILE A 50 3.28 -0.19 -11.37
CA ILE A 50 4.41 0.51 -10.73
C ILE A 50 4.74 1.79 -11.50
N ASP A 51 4.78 1.75 -12.82
CA ASP A 51 5.07 2.94 -13.64
C ASP A 51 4.03 4.05 -13.40
N GLU A 52 2.76 3.69 -13.24
CA GLU A 52 1.71 4.65 -12.91
C GLU A 52 1.94 5.30 -11.55
N PHE A 53 2.32 4.53 -10.55
CA PHE A 53 2.66 5.08 -9.24
C PHE A 53 3.92 5.95 -9.28
N VAL A 54 4.95 5.52 -10.00
CA VAL A 54 6.17 6.32 -10.18
C VAL A 54 5.83 7.66 -10.83
N HIS A 55 5.05 7.64 -11.90
CA HIS A 55 4.62 8.85 -12.59
C HIS A 55 3.86 9.80 -11.66
N ARG A 56 2.99 9.23 -10.81
CA ARG A 56 2.19 10.00 -9.88
C ARG A 56 3.02 10.67 -8.78
N TYR A 57 4.01 9.98 -8.26
CA TYR A 57 4.74 10.41 -7.06
C TYR A 57 6.15 10.92 -7.31
N PHE A 58 6.64 10.86 -8.53
CA PHE A 58 7.99 11.30 -8.86
C PHE A 58 8.23 12.77 -8.45
N ASP A 59 7.34 13.66 -8.82
CA ASP A 59 7.47 15.08 -8.52
C ASP A 59 7.12 15.43 -7.07
N VAL A 60 6.40 14.55 -6.39
CA VAL A 60 6.07 14.73 -4.97
C VAL A 60 7.32 14.58 -4.10
N ARG A 61 8.28 13.79 -4.53
CA ARG A 61 9.54 13.52 -3.83
C ARG A 61 9.31 13.06 -2.40
N PRO A 62 8.68 11.92 -2.19
CA PRO A 62 8.49 11.40 -0.85
C PRO A 62 9.84 11.08 -0.19
N ASP A 63 9.90 11.20 1.14
CA ASP A 63 11.07 10.81 1.90
C ASP A 63 11.11 9.30 2.15
N ALA A 64 9.94 8.66 2.17
CA ALA A 64 9.81 7.23 2.36
C ALA A 64 8.49 6.73 1.79
N ILE A 65 8.46 5.45 1.49
CA ILE A 65 7.23 4.72 1.16
C ILE A 65 6.95 3.76 2.32
N ALA A 66 5.75 3.82 2.88
CA ALA A 66 5.31 2.89 3.91
C ALA A 66 4.29 1.92 3.32
N GLY A 67 4.35 0.68 3.74
CA GLY A 67 3.41 -0.34 3.27
C GLY A 67 2.86 -1.17 4.40
N LEU A 68 1.60 -1.54 4.29
CA LEU A 68 0.92 -2.42 5.24
C LEU A 68 1.15 -3.88 4.87
N ASP A 69 1.46 -4.71 5.87
CA ASP A 69 1.62 -6.16 5.72
C ASP A 69 0.29 -6.79 5.26
N ALA A 70 0.26 -7.58 4.20
CA ALA A 70 1.42 -8.13 3.47
C ALA A 70 1.53 -7.55 2.05
N ARG A 71 0.41 -7.30 1.38
CA ARG A 71 0.41 -6.92 -0.05
C ARG A 71 0.93 -5.51 -0.27
N GLY A 72 0.75 -4.62 0.70
CA GLY A 72 1.37 -3.30 0.66
C GLY A 72 2.90 -3.35 0.67
N PHE A 73 3.49 -4.40 1.21
CA PHE A 73 4.94 -4.60 1.18
C PHE A 73 5.43 -4.85 -0.25
N ILE A 74 4.69 -5.66 -1.01
CA ILE A 74 5.09 -6.03 -2.38
C ILE A 74 5.11 -4.78 -3.27
N ILE A 75 4.01 -4.07 -3.31
CA ILE A 75 3.87 -2.87 -4.16
C ILE A 75 4.75 -1.74 -3.62
N GLY A 76 4.71 -1.53 -2.32
CA GLY A 76 5.43 -0.42 -1.67
C GLY A 76 6.94 -0.54 -1.78
N SER A 77 7.50 -1.74 -1.61
CA SER A 77 8.95 -1.93 -1.71
C SER A 77 9.47 -1.70 -3.12
N VAL A 78 8.73 -2.15 -4.13
CA VAL A 78 9.11 -1.91 -5.53
C VAL A 78 9.01 -0.42 -5.86
N LEU A 79 7.96 0.25 -5.41
CA LEU A 79 7.80 1.69 -5.62
C LEU A 79 8.93 2.48 -4.94
N ALA A 80 9.29 2.12 -3.70
CA ALA A 80 10.40 2.75 -2.99
C ALA A 80 11.72 2.59 -3.75
N TYR A 81 11.98 1.39 -4.24
CA TYR A 81 13.16 1.12 -5.05
C TYR A 81 13.20 2.01 -6.31
N GLU A 82 12.09 2.08 -7.03
CA GLU A 82 12.00 2.89 -8.26
C GLU A 82 12.16 4.39 -7.99
N LEU A 83 11.64 4.87 -6.86
CA LEU A 83 11.76 6.28 -6.46
C LEU A 83 13.06 6.58 -5.71
N ASN A 84 13.89 5.57 -5.46
CA ASN A 84 15.17 5.69 -4.73
C ASN A 84 14.98 6.27 -3.32
N VAL A 85 14.00 5.77 -2.62
CA VAL A 85 13.72 6.12 -1.21
C VAL A 85 13.60 4.85 -0.37
N GLY A 86 13.59 5.01 0.95
CA GLY A 86 13.47 3.88 1.87
C GLY A 86 12.06 3.34 1.93
N PHE A 87 11.95 2.08 2.35
CA PHE A 87 10.68 1.44 2.62
C PHE A 87 10.46 1.26 4.12
N VAL A 88 9.26 1.60 4.60
CA VAL A 88 8.89 1.49 6.00
C VAL A 88 7.81 0.42 6.16
N PRO A 89 8.12 -0.71 6.79
CA PRO A 89 7.10 -1.72 7.05
C PRO A 89 6.18 -1.30 8.19
N ILE A 90 4.88 -1.43 7.96
CA ILE A 90 3.85 -1.27 8.99
C ILE A 90 3.21 -2.65 9.20
N ARG A 91 3.28 -3.15 10.44
CA ARG A 91 2.84 -4.50 10.77
C ARG A 91 1.97 -4.51 12.01
N LYS A 92 1.21 -5.57 12.19
CA LYS A 92 0.44 -5.79 13.39
C LYS A 92 1.36 -5.87 14.62
N LYS A 93 0.82 -5.45 15.76
CA LYS A 93 1.54 -5.44 17.05
C LYS A 93 2.26 -6.77 17.29
N GLY A 94 3.52 -6.66 17.70
CA GLY A 94 4.35 -7.81 18.04
C GLY A 94 5.10 -8.46 16.88
N LYS A 95 4.96 -7.96 15.66
CA LYS A 95 5.62 -8.51 14.47
C LYS A 95 6.96 -7.86 14.17
N LEU A 96 7.20 -6.65 14.66
CA LEU A 96 8.44 -5.92 14.41
C LEU A 96 9.41 -6.09 15.58
N PRO A 97 10.69 -6.41 15.31
CA PRO A 97 11.75 -6.31 16.33
C PRO A 97 12.07 -4.83 16.59
N PHE A 98 12.89 -4.56 17.59
CA PHE A 98 13.32 -3.22 17.96
C PHE A 98 12.18 -2.37 18.51
N THR A 99 12.44 -1.09 18.78
CA THR A 99 11.49 -0.16 19.38
C THR A 99 10.46 0.34 18.35
N THR A 100 9.19 0.31 18.73
CA THR A 100 8.09 0.67 17.84
C THR A 100 7.22 1.78 18.41
N VAL A 101 6.56 2.51 17.52
CA VAL A 101 5.39 3.33 17.83
C VAL A 101 4.16 2.62 17.29
N ALA A 102 3.07 2.70 18.06
CA ALA A 102 1.85 1.97 17.76
C ALA A 102 0.67 2.91 17.59
N GLU A 103 -0.25 2.52 16.70
CA GLU A 103 -1.53 3.16 16.52
C GLU A 103 -2.62 2.11 16.51
N SER A 104 -3.68 2.34 17.27
CA SER A 104 -4.82 1.45 17.34
C SER A 104 -5.98 1.99 16.54
N TYR A 105 -6.75 1.10 15.93
CA TYR A 105 -7.91 1.46 15.13
C TYR A 105 -9.06 0.50 15.38
N GLU A 106 -10.28 1.00 15.20
CA GLU A 106 -11.49 0.24 15.41
C GLU A 106 -11.79 -0.65 14.20
N LEU A 107 -12.22 -1.87 14.49
CA LEU A 107 -12.78 -2.80 13.53
C LEU A 107 -14.28 -2.92 13.75
N GLU A 108 -14.97 -3.58 12.83
CA GLU A 108 -16.40 -3.92 13.03
C GLU A 108 -16.61 -4.75 14.29
N TYR A 109 -15.66 -5.65 14.58
CA TYR A 109 -15.65 -6.47 15.78
C TYR A 109 -14.28 -6.33 16.47
N GLY A 110 -14.18 -5.41 17.46
CA GLY A 110 -12.98 -5.21 18.23
C GLY A 110 -12.08 -4.10 17.69
N SER A 111 -10.81 -4.18 18.02
CA SER A 111 -9.79 -3.22 17.59
C SER A 111 -8.53 -3.95 17.13
N ALA A 112 -7.70 -3.24 16.38
CA ALA A 112 -6.41 -3.74 15.97
C ALA A 112 -5.35 -2.66 16.19
N THR A 113 -4.10 -3.07 16.34
CA THR A 113 -2.96 -2.17 16.52
C THR A 113 -1.91 -2.50 15.48
N VAL A 114 -1.41 -1.47 14.82
CA VAL A 114 -0.28 -1.57 13.91
C VAL A 114 0.90 -0.80 14.48
N GLU A 115 2.09 -1.20 14.07
CA GLU A 115 3.34 -0.63 14.57
C GLU A 115 4.29 -0.33 13.42
N LEU A 116 5.11 0.69 13.63
CA LEU A 116 6.29 0.96 12.81
C LEU A 116 7.47 1.27 13.73
N HIS A 117 8.69 1.14 13.22
CA HIS A 117 9.89 1.43 14.01
C HIS A 117 9.97 2.91 14.37
N THR A 118 10.47 3.22 15.56
CA THR A 118 10.63 4.60 16.04
C THR A 118 11.60 5.42 15.19
N ASP A 119 12.54 4.76 14.54
CA ASP A 119 13.54 5.40 13.68
C ASP A 119 13.19 5.39 12.19
N ALA A 120 11.98 4.92 11.85
CA ALA A 120 11.57 4.76 10.45
C ALA A 120 11.34 6.10 9.75
N VAL A 121 10.73 7.04 10.45
CA VAL A 121 10.38 8.36 9.92
C VAL A 121 10.65 9.40 11.00
N LYS A 122 10.79 10.65 10.58
CA LYS A 122 10.99 11.78 11.50
C LYS A 122 9.97 12.88 11.19
N PRO A 123 9.71 13.77 12.16
CA PRO A 123 8.78 14.89 11.93
C PRO A 123 9.15 15.69 10.68
N GLY A 124 8.14 16.00 9.87
CA GLY A 124 8.33 16.70 8.61
C GLY A 124 8.57 15.81 7.41
N ASP A 125 8.83 14.52 7.60
CA ASP A 125 8.98 13.59 6.48
C ASP A 125 7.67 13.46 5.69
N ARG A 126 7.83 13.37 4.38
CA ARG A 126 6.73 13.14 3.47
C ARG A 126 6.68 11.65 3.15
N VAL A 127 5.61 10.99 3.60
CA VAL A 127 5.47 9.53 3.49
C VAL A 127 4.27 9.21 2.62
N VAL A 128 4.47 8.32 1.64
CA VAL A 128 3.37 7.75 0.86
C VAL A 128 3.04 6.39 1.46
N LEU A 129 1.79 6.20 1.82
CA LEU A 129 1.29 4.97 2.42
C LEU A 129 0.63 4.11 1.33
N ILE A 130 1.05 2.86 1.23
CA ILE A 130 0.60 1.93 0.17
C ILE A 130 -0.07 0.71 0.78
N ASP A 131 -1.23 0.39 0.24
CA ASP A 131 -1.88 -0.90 0.42
C ASP A 131 -2.63 -1.25 -0.86
N ASP A 132 -3.12 -2.48 -0.97
CA ASP A 132 -3.86 -2.94 -2.14
C ASP A 132 -5.37 -2.66 -2.05
N LEU A 133 -5.89 -2.49 -0.85
CA LEU A 133 -7.31 -2.33 -0.60
C LEU A 133 -7.59 -1.33 0.51
N ILE A 134 -8.47 -0.38 0.21
CA ILE A 134 -9.04 0.50 1.23
C ILE A 134 -10.51 0.11 1.38
N ALA A 135 -10.83 -0.59 2.47
CA ALA A 135 -12.19 -1.02 2.77
C ALA A 135 -12.96 0.08 3.51
N THR A 136 -12.59 0.33 4.77
CA THR A 136 -13.22 1.38 5.60
C THR A 136 -12.31 2.58 5.80
N GLY A 137 -11.01 2.43 5.51
CA GLY A 137 -10.00 3.43 5.79
C GLY A 137 -9.51 3.44 7.24
N GLY A 138 -10.00 2.53 8.09
CA GLY A 138 -9.62 2.47 9.49
C GLY A 138 -8.15 2.16 9.73
N THR A 139 -7.53 1.34 8.86
CA THR A 139 -6.12 0.97 8.96
C THR A 139 -5.19 2.08 8.46
N MET A 140 -5.64 2.90 7.55
CA MET A 140 -4.84 3.95 6.92
C MET A 140 -5.08 5.29 7.57
#